data_7209ffc189853536ce1d4a9f33901fe7
#
_entry.id   7209ffc189853536ce1d4a9f33901fe7
#
_cell.length_a   1.000
_cell.length_b   1.000
_cell.length_c   1.000
_cell.angle_alpha   90.00
_cell.angle_beta   90.00
_cell.angle_gamma   90.00
#
_symmetry.space_group_name_H-M   'P 1'
#
loop_
_entity.id
_entity.type
_entity.pdbx_description
1 polymer ?
#
loop_
_entity_poly.entity_id
_entity_poly.type
_entity_poly.pdbx_seq_one_letter_code
_entity_poly.pdbx_strand_id
1 'polypeptide(L)'
;KGAFDTRIAYVTMQLSDDGDRVYQLMIADSDGHNSQQILKTTNLPVLSPAWSPNGQRLAYVSFSDNRSGANVWLQDISAGTRRPVARFDGSASAPAWSPDGKSLALTVSARGNTDVYVLGVESGELRRLTKHPAIDTEPAWSPDGRHLVFTSDRNGRPHIYRVSRNGGKAERLTRDGKENAGASYDPTGKRLVLVTNRGQGAGYQIGVFYPESGRTDVLTDGTLDESPTFS
;
A
#
# COMPACT_ATOMS: atom_id res chain seq x y z
N LYS A 1 6.47 -21.42 -13.97
CA LYS A 1 6.51 -21.19 -12.52
C LYS A 1 5.15 -21.60 -12.00
N GLY A 2 5.09 -22.57 -11.09
CA GLY A 2 3.85 -23.07 -10.51
C GLY A 2 3.30 -22.13 -9.46
N ALA A 3 2.03 -22.31 -9.08
CA ALA A 3 1.35 -21.55 -8.02
C ALA A 3 2.07 -21.58 -6.65
N PHE A 4 3.06 -22.45 -6.49
CA PHE A 4 3.84 -22.64 -5.26
C PHE A 4 5.11 -21.80 -5.18
N ASP A 5 5.45 -21.00 -6.21
CA ASP A 5 6.63 -20.10 -6.22
C ASP A 5 6.29 -18.70 -5.65
N THR A 6 5.10 -18.50 -5.12
CA THR A 6 4.62 -17.23 -4.57
C THR A 6 5.02 -17.12 -3.10
N ARG A 7 5.65 -16.01 -2.73
CA ARG A 7 6.01 -15.70 -1.34
C ARG A 7 5.14 -14.58 -0.78
N ILE A 8 4.82 -14.68 0.49
CA ILE A 8 4.17 -13.64 1.27
C ILE A 8 5.17 -12.94 2.17
N ALA A 9 4.96 -11.65 2.42
CA ALA A 9 5.66 -10.89 3.45
C ALA A 9 4.64 -10.38 4.46
N TYR A 10 4.93 -10.58 5.74
CA TYR A 10 4.02 -10.19 6.82
C TYR A 10 4.80 -9.72 8.05
N VAL A 11 4.11 -9.02 8.92
CA VAL A 11 4.66 -8.56 10.19
C VAL A 11 3.94 -9.24 11.33
N THR A 12 4.69 -9.77 12.28
CA THR A 12 4.16 -10.23 13.57
C THR A 12 4.52 -9.23 14.66
N MET A 13 3.69 -9.15 15.68
CA MET A 13 3.95 -8.40 16.91
C MET A 13 3.67 -9.29 18.11
N GLN A 14 4.62 -9.33 19.03
CA GLN A 14 4.50 -10.07 20.29
C GLN A 14 4.95 -9.16 21.45
N LEU A 15 4.45 -9.42 22.64
CA LEU A 15 4.98 -8.83 23.85
C LEU A 15 6.09 -9.74 24.41
N SER A 16 7.23 -9.16 24.79
CA SER A 16 8.26 -9.86 25.54
C SER A 16 7.88 -9.99 27.02
N ASP A 17 8.60 -10.79 27.77
CA ASP A 17 8.43 -10.95 29.21
C ASP A 17 8.59 -9.62 29.97
N ASP A 18 9.41 -8.71 29.44
CA ASP A 18 9.63 -7.36 29.98
C ASP A 18 8.53 -6.35 29.54
N GLY A 19 7.53 -6.77 28.75
CA GLY A 19 6.44 -5.95 28.27
C GLY A 19 6.77 -5.11 27.02
N ASP A 20 7.94 -5.30 26.42
CA ASP A 20 8.32 -4.65 25.17
C ASP A 20 7.57 -5.24 23.97
N ARG A 21 7.25 -4.39 23.01
CA ARG A 21 6.67 -4.82 21.70
C ARG A 21 7.78 -5.25 20.76
N VAL A 22 7.79 -6.52 20.42
CA VAL A 22 8.74 -7.10 19.46
C VAL A 22 8.03 -7.26 18.12
N TYR A 23 8.53 -6.55 17.11
CA TYR A 23 8.03 -6.65 15.74
C TYR A 23 8.99 -7.49 14.90
N GLN A 24 8.45 -8.38 14.08
CA GLN A 24 9.24 -9.21 13.17
C GLN A 24 8.69 -9.09 11.74
N LEU A 25 9.55 -8.72 10.80
CA LEU A 25 9.25 -8.82 9.38
C LEU A 25 9.62 -10.23 8.92
N MET A 26 8.64 -10.93 8.40
CA MET A 26 8.74 -12.32 8.00
C MET A 26 8.46 -12.46 6.51
N ILE A 27 9.06 -13.44 5.89
CA ILE A 27 8.66 -13.96 4.57
C ILE A 27 8.37 -15.45 4.70
N ALA A 28 7.45 -15.95 3.91
CA ALA A 28 7.12 -17.37 3.82
C ALA A 28 6.63 -17.70 2.41
N ASP A 29 6.53 -18.98 2.10
CA ASP A 29 5.80 -19.43 0.93
C ASP A 29 4.30 -19.13 1.10
N SER A 30 3.54 -19.09 0.00
CA SER A 30 2.11 -18.73 0.05
C SER A 30 1.26 -19.66 0.89
N ASP A 31 1.73 -20.89 1.15
CA ASP A 31 1.10 -21.87 2.04
C ASP A 31 1.52 -21.72 3.53
N GLY A 32 2.37 -20.71 3.84
CA GLY A 32 2.88 -20.45 5.18
C GLY A 32 4.13 -21.24 5.57
N HIS A 33 4.60 -22.16 4.71
CA HIS A 33 5.83 -22.91 4.96
C HIS A 33 7.09 -22.05 4.71
N ASN A 34 8.24 -22.60 5.10
CA ASN A 34 9.57 -21.97 4.91
C ASN A 34 9.65 -20.53 5.45
N SER A 35 8.99 -20.27 6.56
CA SER A 35 8.97 -18.95 7.20
C SER A 35 10.37 -18.54 7.64
N GLN A 36 10.79 -17.33 7.24
CA GLN A 36 12.10 -16.76 7.56
C GLN A 36 11.94 -15.36 8.15
N GLN A 37 12.66 -15.09 9.24
CA GLN A 37 12.74 -13.77 9.83
C GLN A 37 13.74 -12.90 9.05
N ILE A 38 13.27 -11.80 8.49
CA ILE A 38 14.08 -10.82 7.75
C ILE A 38 14.59 -9.72 8.66
N LEU A 39 13.76 -9.28 9.59
CA LEU A 39 14.07 -8.20 10.52
C LEU A 39 13.36 -8.45 11.86
N LYS A 40 14.04 -8.09 12.95
CA LYS A 40 13.46 -8.00 14.29
C LYS A 40 13.76 -6.63 14.88
N THR A 41 12.76 -6.00 15.46
CA THR A 41 12.88 -4.70 16.16
C THR A 41 12.14 -4.75 17.50
N THR A 42 12.61 -3.95 18.46
CA THR A 42 11.95 -3.81 19.76
C THR A 42 11.44 -2.39 19.89
N ASN A 43 10.15 -2.24 20.20
CA ASN A 43 9.44 -0.96 20.35
C ASN A 43 9.45 -0.04 19.10
N LEU A 44 9.96 -0.53 17.97
CA LEU A 44 9.97 0.17 16.69
C LEU A 44 9.09 -0.58 15.69
N PRO A 45 7.88 -0.08 15.39
CA PRO A 45 6.98 -0.73 14.45
C PRO A 45 7.61 -0.89 13.07
N VAL A 46 7.34 -2.04 12.46
CA VAL A 46 7.56 -2.31 11.04
C VAL A 46 6.19 -2.46 10.39
N LEU A 47 5.94 -1.74 9.30
CA LEU A 47 4.62 -1.62 8.70
C LEU A 47 4.67 -1.81 7.18
N SER A 48 3.56 -2.28 6.63
CA SER A 48 3.25 -2.26 5.20
C SER A 48 4.36 -2.82 4.32
N PRO A 49 4.81 -4.08 4.49
CA PRO A 49 5.77 -4.67 3.58
C PRO A 49 5.17 -4.84 2.18
N ALA A 50 5.96 -4.53 1.16
CA ALA A 50 5.57 -4.64 -0.24
C ALA A 50 6.70 -5.24 -1.08
N TRP A 51 6.40 -6.30 -1.83
CA TRP A 51 7.33 -6.94 -2.75
C TRP A 51 7.58 -6.10 -3.99
N SER A 52 8.86 -6.03 -4.41
CA SER A 52 9.19 -5.55 -5.75
C SER A 52 8.64 -6.51 -6.83
N PRO A 53 8.34 -6.00 -8.04
CA PRO A 53 7.75 -6.83 -9.12
C PRO A 53 8.57 -8.06 -9.49
N ASN A 54 9.89 -8.02 -9.30
CA ASN A 54 10.80 -9.14 -9.56
C ASN A 54 10.99 -10.08 -8.35
N GLY A 55 10.33 -9.80 -7.20
CA GLY A 55 10.41 -10.61 -6.00
C GLY A 55 11.77 -10.63 -5.29
N GLN A 56 12.68 -9.70 -5.63
CA GLN A 56 14.04 -9.67 -5.06
C GLN A 56 14.19 -8.72 -3.89
N ARG A 57 13.29 -7.72 -3.78
CA ARG A 57 13.36 -6.69 -2.75
C ARG A 57 12.03 -6.54 -2.02
N LEU A 58 12.11 -6.13 -0.75
CA LEU A 58 10.97 -5.67 0.03
C LEU A 58 11.13 -4.17 0.34
N ALA A 59 10.07 -3.40 0.10
CA ALA A 59 9.93 -2.08 0.69
C ALA A 59 9.08 -2.19 1.96
N TYR A 60 9.43 -1.46 3.01
CA TYR A 60 8.65 -1.39 4.23
C TYR A 60 8.90 -0.06 4.94
N VAL A 61 8.02 0.28 5.87
CA VAL A 61 8.13 1.46 6.71
C VAL A 61 8.56 1.05 8.11
N SER A 62 9.51 1.77 8.70
CA SER A 62 9.88 1.65 10.10
C SER A 62 10.26 3.03 10.66
N PHE A 63 10.22 3.16 11.97
CA PHE A 63 10.53 4.40 12.67
C PHE A 63 11.99 4.41 13.14
N SER A 64 12.56 5.61 13.34
CA SER A 64 13.86 5.77 13.96
C SER A 64 13.76 5.69 15.48
N ASP A 65 14.88 5.37 16.15
CA ASP A 65 14.95 5.17 17.61
C ASP A 65 14.41 6.35 18.42
N ASN A 66 14.55 7.57 17.91
CA ASN A 66 14.00 8.78 18.53
C ASN A 66 12.53 9.05 18.21
N ARG A 67 11.85 8.14 17.49
CA ARG A 67 10.46 8.26 17.03
C ARG A 67 10.14 9.55 16.26
N SER A 68 11.17 10.22 15.74
CA SER A 68 11.04 11.53 15.08
C SER A 68 10.67 11.43 13.59
N GLY A 69 9.98 10.36 13.17
CA GLY A 69 9.50 10.23 11.81
C GLY A 69 9.61 8.83 11.26
N ALA A 70 8.99 8.64 10.10
CA ALA A 70 8.98 7.38 9.37
C ALA A 70 10.13 7.32 8.36
N ASN A 71 10.75 6.16 8.26
CA ASN A 71 11.73 5.84 7.22
C ASN A 71 11.16 4.77 6.30
N VAL A 72 11.33 4.96 5.01
CA VAL A 72 11.11 3.88 4.02
C VAL A 72 12.43 3.16 3.79
N TRP A 73 12.39 1.85 3.95
CA TRP A 73 13.53 0.95 3.83
C TRP A 73 13.37 0.03 2.64
N LEU A 74 14.48 -0.28 2.01
CA LEU A 74 14.58 -1.38 1.06
C LEU A 74 15.45 -2.48 1.66
N GLN A 75 14.92 -3.70 1.62
CA GLN A 75 15.61 -4.93 1.96
C GLN A 75 15.88 -5.71 0.69
N ASP A 76 17.13 -6.03 0.39
CA ASP A 76 17.50 -7.02 -0.61
C ASP A 76 17.43 -8.40 0.05
N ILE A 77 16.65 -9.31 -0.53
CA ILE A 77 16.40 -10.62 0.08
C ILE A 77 17.59 -11.55 -0.13
N SER A 78 18.21 -11.50 -1.29
CA SER A 78 19.34 -12.39 -1.62
C SER A 78 20.63 -11.98 -0.93
N ALA A 79 20.89 -10.68 -0.87
CA ALA A 79 22.09 -10.13 -0.24
C ALA A 79 21.95 -9.99 1.29
N GLY A 80 20.75 -10.09 1.84
CA GLY A 80 20.48 -9.87 3.26
C GLY A 80 20.73 -8.41 3.71
N THR A 81 20.95 -7.48 2.80
CA THR A 81 21.29 -6.09 3.10
C THR A 81 20.06 -5.17 3.06
N ARG A 82 20.09 -4.10 3.86
CA ARG A 82 19.03 -3.09 3.86
C ARG A 82 19.60 -1.68 3.81
N ARG A 83 18.85 -0.77 3.19
CA ARG A 83 19.18 0.66 3.18
C ARG A 83 17.92 1.53 3.31
N PRO A 84 17.99 2.68 3.97
CA PRO A 84 16.91 3.66 3.92
C PRO A 84 16.89 4.31 2.53
N VAL A 85 15.70 4.60 2.01
CA VAL A 85 15.51 5.29 0.72
C VAL A 85 14.79 6.61 0.85
N ALA A 86 14.03 6.80 1.92
CA ALA A 86 13.44 8.09 2.27
C ALA A 86 13.24 8.21 3.77
N ARG A 87 13.28 9.45 4.25
CA ARG A 87 13.00 9.85 5.63
C ARG A 87 11.98 10.97 5.62
N PHE A 88 11.00 10.88 6.51
CA PHE A 88 9.95 11.88 6.65
C PHE A 88 9.86 12.36 8.10
N ASP A 89 9.66 13.67 8.29
CA ASP A 89 9.39 14.29 9.62
C ASP A 89 7.96 14.03 10.12
N GLY A 90 7.23 13.15 9.43
CA GLY A 90 5.87 12.73 9.74
C GLY A 90 5.73 11.22 9.60
N SER A 91 4.54 10.76 9.25
CA SER A 91 4.32 9.35 8.97
C SER A 91 4.38 9.07 7.47
N ALA A 92 4.83 7.86 7.13
CA ALA A 92 4.69 7.28 5.80
C ALA A 92 4.06 5.89 5.91
N SER A 93 3.33 5.47 4.90
CA SER A 93 2.69 4.16 4.84
C SER A 93 2.40 3.72 3.42
N ALA A 94 1.88 2.50 3.29
CA ALA A 94 1.39 1.92 2.05
C ALA A 94 2.35 2.06 0.85
N PRO A 95 3.63 1.61 0.96
CA PRO A 95 4.51 1.61 -0.19
C PRO A 95 3.97 0.65 -1.27
N ALA A 96 3.85 1.16 -2.50
CA ALA A 96 3.44 0.40 -3.67
C ALA A 96 4.49 0.54 -4.76
N TRP A 97 5.01 -0.57 -5.26
CA TRP A 97 6.01 -0.58 -6.32
C TRP A 97 5.38 -0.26 -7.69
N SER A 98 6.07 0.56 -8.47
CA SER A 98 5.76 0.66 -9.90
C SER A 98 6.07 -0.65 -10.62
N PRO A 99 5.34 -1.00 -11.70
CA PRO A 99 5.54 -2.26 -12.42
C PRO A 99 6.97 -2.46 -12.97
N ASP A 100 7.67 -1.35 -13.27
CA ASP A 100 9.06 -1.36 -13.72
C ASP A 100 10.09 -1.49 -12.57
N GLY A 101 9.64 -1.50 -11.31
CA GLY A 101 10.48 -1.60 -10.13
C GLY A 101 11.37 -0.38 -9.85
N LYS A 102 11.16 0.74 -10.54
CA LYS A 102 12.02 1.94 -10.43
C LYS A 102 11.50 2.97 -9.45
N SER A 103 10.23 2.89 -9.07
CA SER A 103 9.59 3.86 -8.19
C SER A 103 8.72 3.20 -7.13
N LEU A 104 8.55 3.90 -6.01
CA LEU A 104 7.57 3.59 -4.97
C LEU A 104 6.54 4.71 -4.89
N ALA A 105 5.27 4.38 -4.89
CA ALA A 105 4.22 5.29 -4.44
C ALA A 105 4.05 5.13 -2.92
N LEU A 106 3.81 6.21 -2.22
CA LEU A 106 3.75 6.28 -0.76
C LEU A 106 2.61 7.20 -0.33
N THR A 107 1.95 6.85 0.76
CA THR A 107 1.16 7.80 1.53
C THR A 107 2.08 8.50 2.52
N VAL A 108 2.10 9.83 2.53
CA VAL A 108 2.91 10.62 3.48
C VAL A 108 2.04 11.66 4.17
N SER A 109 2.02 11.61 5.50
CA SER A 109 1.38 12.64 6.34
C SER A 109 2.46 13.58 6.86
N ALA A 110 2.46 14.79 6.34
CA ALA A 110 3.41 15.83 6.71
C ALA A 110 2.73 17.22 6.69
N ARG A 111 3.14 18.11 7.57
CA ARG A 111 2.67 19.51 7.63
C ARG A 111 1.14 19.66 7.69
N GLY A 112 0.47 18.72 8.38
CA GLY A 112 -0.99 18.76 8.59
C GLY A 112 -1.84 18.24 7.42
N ASN A 113 -1.24 17.66 6.38
CA ASN A 113 -1.96 17.00 5.30
C ASN A 113 -1.40 15.62 4.96
N THR A 114 -2.22 14.78 4.37
CA THR A 114 -1.86 13.44 3.91
C THR A 114 -2.03 13.35 2.39
N ASP A 115 -0.93 13.05 1.70
CA ASP A 115 -0.86 13.04 0.25
C ASP A 115 -0.13 11.82 -0.29
N VAL A 116 -0.34 11.55 -1.57
CA VAL A 116 0.41 10.56 -2.32
C VAL A 116 1.71 11.18 -2.86
N TYR A 117 2.80 10.47 -2.65
CA TYR A 117 4.13 10.80 -3.16
C TYR A 117 4.66 9.68 -4.04
N VAL A 118 5.56 10.01 -4.94
CA VAL A 118 6.35 9.06 -5.73
C VAL A 118 7.82 9.27 -5.44
N LEU A 119 8.50 8.20 -5.08
CA LEU A 119 9.91 8.12 -4.76
C LEU A 119 10.65 7.31 -5.81
N GLY A 120 11.66 7.86 -6.45
CA GLY A 120 12.62 7.12 -7.28
C GLY A 120 13.52 6.25 -6.41
N VAL A 121 13.50 4.94 -6.62
CA VAL A 121 14.18 3.97 -5.75
C VAL A 121 15.69 4.13 -5.73
N GLU A 122 16.29 4.37 -6.88
CA GLU A 122 17.74 4.53 -6.99
C GLU A 122 18.16 6.02 -6.97
N SER A 123 17.35 6.92 -7.51
CA SER A 123 17.65 8.35 -7.52
C SER A 123 17.41 9.03 -6.17
N GLY A 124 16.54 8.48 -5.32
CA GLY A 124 16.08 9.13 -4.10
C GLY A 124 15.19 10.36 -4.34
N GLU A 125 14.87 10.68 -5.61
CA GLU A 125 14.00 11.80 -5.94
C GLU A 125 12.59 11.57 -5.39
N LEU A 126 12.15 12.48 -4.53
CA LEU A 126 10.83 12.44 -3.91
C LEU A 126 9.94 13.54 -4.51
N ARG A 127 8.81 13.15 -5.06
CA ARG A 127 7.86 14.07 -5.67
C ARG A 127 6.46 13.90 -5.08
N ARG A 128 5.90 14.98 -4.55
CA ARG A 128 4.50 15.03 -4.11
C ARG A 128 3.59 14.97 -5.35
N LEU A 129 2.78 13.92 -5.44
CA LEU A 129 1.91 13.66 -6.59
C LEU A 129 0.57 14.35 -6.47
N THR A 130 -0.04 14.29 -5.28
CA THR A 130 -1.32 14.96 -4.98
C THR A 130 -1.10 16.16 -4.06
N LYS A 131 -1.96 17.19 -4.18
CA LYS A 131 -1.82 18.47 -3.45
C LYS A 131 -3.18 19.04 -3.03
N HIS A 132 -4.17 18.18 -2.83
CA HIS A 132 -5.50 18.59 -2.36
C HIS A 132 -5.50 18.69 -0.83
N PRO A 133 -6.34 19.57 -0.21
CA PRO A 133 -6.48 19.60 1.26
C PRO A 133 -7.09 18.35 1.89
N ALA A 134 -7.74 17.52 1.09
CA ALA A 134 -8.29 16.23 1.50
C ALA A 134 -7.20 15.20 1.78
N ILE A 135 -7.57 14.16 2.49
CA ILE A 135 -6.71 13.01 2.79
C ILE A 135 -6.62 12.11 1.55
N ASP A 136 -5.41 11.95 1.00
CA ASP A 136 -5.12 11.07 -0.13
C ASP A 136 -4.22 9.92 0.35
N THR A 137 -4.72 8.67 0.24
CA THR A 137 -4.07 7.47 0.82
C THR A 137 -4.10 6.26 -0.12
N GLU A 138 -3.39 5.19 0.25
CA GLU A 138 -3.46 3.86 -0.36
C GLU A 138 -3.22 3.88 -1.88
N PRO A 139 -2.08 4.42 -2.34
CA PRO A 139 -1.81 4.46 -3.76
C PRO A 139 -1.52 3.07 -4.32
N ALA A 140 -2.05 2.78 -5.52
CA ALA A 140 -1.72 1.59 -6.29
C ALA A 140 -1.46 1.95 -7.76
N TRP A 141 -0.46 1.32 -8.35
CA TRP A 141 -0.08 1.57 -9.74
C TRP A 141 -0.97 0.81 -10.71
N SER A 142 -1.26 1.43 -11.86
CA SER A 142 -1.77 0.69 -13.02
C SER A 142 -0.69 -0.25 -13.57
N PRO A 143 -1.03 -1.41 -14.14
CA PRO A 143 -0.06 -2.37 -14.67
C PRO A 143 0.85 -1.81 -15.77
N ASP A 144 0.39 -0.80 -16.52
CA ASP A 144 1.19 -0.09 -17.53
C ASP A 144 2.12 0.98 -16.93
N GLY A 145 2.04 1.23 -15.61
CA GLY A 145 2.83 2.22 -14.88
C GLY A 145 2.54 3.67 -15.24
N ARG A 146 1.45 3.96 -15.98
CA ARG A 146 1.13 5.33 -16.42
C ARG A 146 0.28 6.09 -15.42
N HIS A 147 -0.48 5.40 -14.59
CA HIS A 147 -1.42 5.98 -13.64
C HIS A 147 -1.25 5.37 -12.25
N LEU A 148 -1.76 6.09 -11.29
CA LEU A 148 -2.02 5.59 -9.94
C LEU A 148 -3.50 5.77 -9.63
N VAL A 149 -4.06 4.81 -8.90
CA VAL A 149 -5.31 5.00 -8.17
C VAL A 149 -5.00 5.22 -6.70
N PHE A 150 -5.87 5.92 -6.00
CA PHE A 150 -5.74 6.21 -4.57
C PHE A 150 -7.10 6.50 -3.96
N THR A 151 -7.20 6.33 -2.66
CA THR A 151 -8.36 6.70 -1.87
C THR A 151 -8.30 8.18 -1.52
N SER A 152 -9.43 8.91 -1.68
CA SER A 152 -9.52 10.32 -1.30
C SER A 152 -10.92 10.68 -0.79
N ASP A 153 -10.99 11.49 0.26
CA ASP A 153 -12.22 12.03 0.83
C ASP A 153 -12.58 13.44 0.31
N ARG A 154 -11.95 13.91 -0.77
CA ARG A 154 -12.11 15.27 -1.34
C ARG A 154 -13.55 15.67 -1.71
N ASN A 155 -14.45 14.72 -1.79
CA ASN A 155 -15.89 14.95 -1.97
C ASN A 155 -16.70 14.55 -0.73
N GLY A 156 -16.10 14.65 0.45
CA GLY A 156 -16.73 14.45 1.76
C GLY A 156 -16.70 13.01 2.28
N ARG A 157 -16.43 12.02 1.43
CA ARG A 157 -16.29 10.59 1.80
C ARG A 157 -15.22 9.92 0.95
N PRO A 158 -14.60 8.83 1.44
CA PRO A 158 -13.61 8.07 0.69
C PRO A 158 -14.16 7.51 -0.62
N HIS A 159 -13.47 7.81 -1.71
CA HIS A 159 -13.71 7.24 -3.03
C HIS A 159 -12.39 7.05 -3.77
N ILE A 160 -12.42 6.22 -4.80
CA ILE A 160 -11.24 5.96 -5.63
C ILE A 160 -11.09 7.03 -6.68
N TYR A 161 -9.90 7.59 -6.74
CA TYR A 161 -9.45 8.57 -7.72
C TYR A 161 -8.29 8.02 -8.53
N ARG A 162 -8.14 8.50 -9.75
CA ARG A 162 -7.01 8.20 -10.62
C ARG A 162 -6.23 9.48 -10.93
N VAL A 163 -4.90 9.37 -10.99
CA VAL A 163 -4.02 10.45 -11.41
C VAL A 163 -2.91 9.90 -12.31
N SER A 164 -2.41 10.71 -13.25
CA SER A 164 -1.22 10.36 -14.04
C SER A 164 0.00 10.20 -13.13
N ARG A 165 0.93 9.29 -13.47
CA ARG A 165 2.22 9.15 -12.77
C ARG A 165 3.01 10.46 -12.70
N ASN A 166 2.75 11.37 -13.62
CA ASN A 166 3.40 12.67 -13.68
C ASN A 166 2.68 13.76 -12.88
N GLY A 167 1.56 13.41 -12.23
CA GLY A 167 0.70 14.36 -11.52
C GLY A 167 -0.38 14.98 -12.41
N GLY A 168 -0.92 16.10 -11.98
CA GLY A 168 -2.01 16.79 -12.67
C GLY A 168 -3.36 16.61 -11.98
N LYS A 169 -4.44 16.79 -12.73
CA LYS A 169 -5.81 16.69 -12.21
C LYS A 169 -6.17 15.25 -11.89
N ALA A 170 -6.60 14.99 -10.66
CA ALA A 170 -7.15 13.70 -10.27
C ALA A 170 -8.60 13.56 -10.74
N GLU A 171 -8.93 12.38 -11.27
CA GLU A 171 -10.25 12.00 -11.76
C GLU A 171 -10.91 11.03 -10.78
N ARG A 172 -12.14 11.28 -10.38
CA ARG A 172 -12.92 10.35 -9.56
C ARG A 172 -13.40 9.17 -10.40
N LEU A 173 -13.09 7.96 -9.99
CA LEU A 173 -13.54 6.73 -10.65
C LEU A 173 -14.84 6.20 -10.08
N THR A 174 -14.92 5.99 -8.77
CA THR A 174 -16.10 5.41 -8.13
C THR A 174 -17.12 6.49 -7.77
N ARG A 175 -18.38 6.26 -8.13
CA ARG A 175 -19.49 7.18 -7.86
C ARG A 175 -20.58 6.50 -7.04
N ASP A 176 -20.73 5.19 -7.18
CA ASP A 176 -21.69 4.37 -6.44
C ASP A 176 -21.14 3.99 -5.08
N GLY A 177 -22.07 3.62 -4.17
CA GLY A 177 -21.72 3.30 -2.79
C GLY A 177 -21.56 4.56 -1.92
N LYS A 178 -21.54 4.33 -0.62
CA LYS A 178 -21.31 5.38 0.38
C LYS A 178 -19.83 5.72 0.49
N GLU A 179 -18.98 4.70 0.45
CA GLU A 179 -17.52 4.79 0.58
C GLU A 179 -16.86 3.69 -0.27
N ASN A 180 -15.70 4.02 -0.84
CA ASN A 180 -14.85 3.09 -1.57
C ASN A 180 -13.39 3.40 -1.25
N ALA A 181 -12.59 2.38 -0.88
CA ALA A 181 -11.23 2.55 -0.42
C ALA A 181 -10.34 1.37 -0.86
N GLY A 182 -9.02 1.50 -0.70
CA GLY A 182 -8.06 0.42 -0.81
C GLY A 182 -8.07 -0.28 -2.17
N ALA A 183 -8.09 0.46 -3.28
CA ALA A 183 -8.20 -0.14 -4.61
C ALA A 183 -6.86 -0.66 -5.13
N SER A 184 -6.89 -1.84 -5.76
CA SER A 184 -5.78 -2.44 -6.48
C SER A 184 -6.21 -2.91 -7.87
N TYR A 185 -5.38 -2.70 -8.90
CA TYR A 185 -5.65 -3.16 -10.26
C TYR A 185 -5.49 -4.67 -10.39
N ASP A 186 -6.28 -5.27 -11.26
CA ASP A 186 -5.98 -6.59 -11.80
C ASP A 186 -4.78 -6.51 -12.77
N PRO A 187 -4.11 -7.64 -13.05
CA PRO A 187 -2.93 -7.64 -13.94
C PRO A 187 -3.21 -7.12 -15.36
N THR A 188 -4.47 -7.11 -15.81
CA THR A 188 -4.85 -6.59 -17.13
C THR A 188 -5.10 -5.08 -17.14
N GLY A 189 -5.24 -4.45 -15.97
CA GLY A 189 -5.60 -3.04 -15.81
C GLY A 189 -7.06 -2.71 -16.12
N LYS A 190 -7.90 -3.72 -16.33
CA LYS A 190 -9.32 -3.54 -16.72
C LYS A 190 -10.27 -3.48 -15.52
N ARG A 191 -9.85 -3.98 -14.38
CA ARG A 191 -10.65 -4.05 -13.16
C ARG A 191 -9.85 -3.57 -11.97
N LEU A 192 -10.58 -3.09 -10.96
CA LEU A 192 -10.06 -2.81 -9.63
C LEU A 192 -10.78 -3.67 -8.62
N VAL A 193 -10.06 -4.34 -7.73
CA VAL A 193 -10.63 -4.83 -6.48
C VAL A 193 -10.53 -3.71 -5.45
N LEU A 194 -11.54 -3.55 -4.62
CA LEU A 194 -11.64 -2.46 -3.64
C LEU A 194 -12.53 -2.86 -2.46
N VAL A 195 -12.40 -2.12 -1.38
CA VAL A 195 -13.36 -2.14 -0.28
C VAL A 195 -14.49 -1.18 -0.59
N THR A 196 -15.74 -1.61 -0.45
CA THR A 196 -16.93 -0.78 -0.69
C THR A 196 -17.90 -0.87 0.49
N ASN A 197 -18.51 0.28 0.82
CA ASN A 197 -19.65 0.36 1.74
C ASN A 197 -20.83 0.95 1.00
N ARG A 198 -21.89 0.16 0.85
CA ARG A 198 -23.13 0.61 0.15
C ARG A 198 -24.12 1.33 1.04
N GLY A 199 -23.83 1.45 2.34
CA GLY A 199 -24.75 2.01 3.33
C GLY A 199 -25.79 1.00 3.83
N GLN A 200 -26.83 1.47 4.50
CA GLN A 200 -27.93 0.63 5.02
C GLN A 200 -27.50 -0.50 5.98
N GLY A 201 -26.38 -0.32 6.71
CA GLY A 201 -25.88 -1.33 7.63
C GLY A 201 -25.07 -2.46 6.99
N ALA A 202 -24.76 -2.37 5.68
CA ALA A 202 -24.04 -3.42 4.95
C ALA A 202 -22.58 -3.61 5.37
N GLY A 203 -22.00 -2.70 6.16
CA GLY A 203 -20.58 -2.78 6.56
C GLY A 203 -19.62 -2.54 5.38
N TYR A 204 -18.39 -3.04 5.51
CA TYR A 204 -17.36 -2.97 4.46
C TYR A 204 -17.22 -4.34 3.80
N GLN A 205 -17.30 -4.37 2.49
CA GLN A 205 -17.33 -5.56 1.65
C GLN A 205 -16.28 -5.44 0.54
N ILE A 206 -15.84 -6.56 -0.02
CA ILE A 206 -14.98 -6.56 -1.19
C ILE A 206 -15.84 -6.47 -2.45
N GLY A 207 -15.45 -5.56 -3.35
CA GLY A 207 -16.07 -5.40 -4.66
C GLY A 207 -15.05 -5.38 -5.79
N VAL A 208 -15.51 -5.72 -6.98
CA VAL A 208 -14.77 -5.51 -8.24
C VAL A 208 -15.41 -4.36 -9.00
N PHE A 209 -14.64 -3.31 -9.20
CA PHE A 209 -15.03 -2.15 -9.98
C PHE A 209 -14.52 -2.24 -11.42
N TYR A 210 -15.36 -1.89 -12.36
CA TYR A 210 -15.09 -1.87 -13.80
C TYR A 210 -15.05 -0.42 -14.28
N PRO A 211 -13.85 0.16 -14.51
CA PRO A 211 -13.70 1.59 -14.89
C PRO A 211 -14.44 1.99 -16.17
N GLU A 212 -14.55 1.09 -17.14
CA GLU A 212 -15.24 1.38 -18.42
C GLU A 212 -16.75 1.59 -18.25
N SER A 213 -17.40 0.82 -17.37
CA SER A 213 -18.84 0.89 -17.14
C SER A 213 -19.23 1.69 -15.89
N GLY A 214 -18.28 1.96 -14.99
CA GLY A 214 -18.53 2.55 -13.68
C GLY A 214 -19.24 1.62 -12.69
N ARG A 215 -19.44 0.34 -13.04
CA ARG A 215 -20.15 -0.64 -12.21
C ARG A 215 -19.23 -1.25 -11.15
N THR A 216 -19.81 -1.54 -9.98
CA THR A 216 -19.16 -2.33 -8.92
C THR A 216 -19.97 -3.58 -8.64
N ASP A 217 -19.36 -4.75 -8.77
CA ASP A 217 -19.90 -6.03 -8.33
C ASP A 217 -19.36 -6.36 -6.94
N VAL A 218 -20.25 -6.56 -5.97
CA VAL A 218 -19.87 -6.97 -4.61
C VAL A 218 -19.67 -8.47 -4.58
N LEU A 219 -18.54 -8.90 -4.01
CA LEU A 219 -18.13 -10.32 -3.97
C LEU A 219 -18.39 -10.97 -2.63
N THR A 220 -18.39 -10.19 -1.53
CA THR A 220 -18.52 -10.72 -0.17
C THR A 220 -19.76 -10.17 0.50
N ASP A 221 -20.22 -10.85 1.54
CA ASP A 221 -21.35 -10.48 2.39
C ASP A 221 -20.92 -10.17 3.84
N GLY A 222 -19.62 -10.09 4.07
CA GLY A 222 -19.04 -9.69 5.37
C GLY A 222 -19.39 -8.27 5.78
N THR A 223 -19.14 -7.95 7.02
CA THR A 223 -19.37 -6.60 7.59
C THR A 223 -18.10 -5.80 7.80
N LEU A 224 -16.94 -6.45 7.71
CA LEU A 224 -15.62 -5.84 7.90
C LEU A 224 -14.57 -6.60 7.05
N ASP A 225 -14.69 -6.51 5.74
CA ASP A 225 -13.73 -7.09 4.82
C ASP A 225 -12.76 -6.00 4.35
N GLU A 226 -11.45 -6.26 4.39
CA GLU A 226 -10.41 -5.27 4.18
C GLU A 226 -9.28 -5.77 3.25
N SER A 227 -8.53 -4.83 2.71
CA SER A 227 -7.24 -5.04 2.01
C SER A 227 -7.24 -6.08 0.90
N PRO A 228 -8.19 -6.02 -0.05
CA PRO A 228 -8.24 -6.97 -1.15
C PRO A 228 -7.07 -6.76 -2.12
N THR A 229 -6.61 -7.86 -2.72
CA THR A 229 -5.65 -7.84 -3.83
C THR A 229 -5.96 -8.94 -4.83
N PHE A 230 -5.54 -8.74 -6.09
CA PHE A 230 -5.54 -9.82 -7.08
C PHE A 230 -4.26 -10.66 -6.91
N SER A 231 -4.39 -11.95 -7.04
CA SER A 231 -3.29 -12.94 -7.05
C SER A 231 -2.94 -13.35 -8.48
#